data_8b260ffd7e09a905ea58499917ca923a
#
_entry.id   8b260ffd7e09a905ea58499917ca923a
#
_cell.length_a   1.000
_cell.length_b   1.000
_cell.length_c   1.000
_cell.angle_alpha   90.00
_cell.angle_beta   90.00
_cell.angle_gamma   90.00
#
_symmetry.space_group_name_H-M   'P 1'
#
loop_
_entity.id
_entity.type
_entity.pdbx_description
1 polymer ?
#
loop_
_entity_poly.entity_id
_entity_poly.type
_entity_poly.pdbx_seq_one_letter_code
_entity_poly.pdbx_strand_id
1 'polypeptide(L)'
;MKFEKVFEPTYFQHFSCNGQECQDTCCAGWDIVIDAATLRQYTSCKDPNLKTLFSKHLDCNRDPGNSIQGYMKLEQQRCPFLTQEHLCLIQQRLGEDALSLTCSTYPRTFNQVDGVLERSLCVSCIQAAQLILLNKEPMQFIKKDELTTLRSRAVATIDSSSQIALKPYAYFAPIREFVIELLQNRDYLLWQRLSLLSVFCSRLTQVQEEYYDEDIPYLLSYFRDKIQHDDFRQAMNVFETDLETQLQVVTALLNYRMQGEFLGERFQECMHDFMQGIGLKDYTIDIAAVEAYILAKEQYYAPFLKSHEYLLENYLVNSAFQKLFPLGPQENGITAPIEIYEEYIILTLHYAILQTLLIGMTGFHKERFNLNQAVNLIQTYEKTIGHNLSFRVQAIKFIKTLQMDTTGGMSVLIKI
;
A
#
# COMPACT_ATOMS: atom_id res chain seq x y z
N MET A 1 21.75 -17.00 -14.68
CA MET A 1 22.05 -15.59 -14.38
C MET A 1 21.77 -14.79 -15.65
N LYS A 2 20.97 -13.72 -15.56
CA LYS A 2 20.59 -12.88 -16.69
C LYS A 2 20.89 -11.43 -16.32
N PHE A 3 21.51 -10.67 -17.23
CA PHE A 3 21.63 -9.23 -17.08
C PHE A 3 20.27 -8.60 -17.33
N GLU A 4 19.79 -7.81 -16.38
CA GLU A 4 18.50 -7.15 -16.44
C GLU A 4 18.69 -5.66 -16.13
N LYS A 5 17.93 -4.82 -16.84
CA LYS A 5 17.78 -3.42 -16.47
C LYS A 5 16.84 -3.36 -15.26
N VAL A 6 17.29 -2.69 -14.22
CA VAL A 6 16.56 -2.59 -12.95
C VAL A 6 16.29 -1.14 -12.64
N PHE A 7 15.07 -0.87 -12.13
CA PHE A 7 14.67 0.43 -11.58
C PHE A 7 14.09 0.22 -10.19
N GLU A 8 14.63 0.91 -9.20
CA GLU A 8 14.25 0.69 -7.80
C GLU A 8 14.47 1.93 -6.92
N PRO A 9 13.71 2.10 -5.83
CA PRO A 9 14.05 3.06 -4.79
C PRO A 9 15.37 2.69 -4.11
N THR A 10 16.14 3.69 -3.70
CA THR A 10 17.47 3.49 -3.08
C THR A 10 17.43 2.68 -1.80
N TYR A 11 16.33 2.71 -1.04
CA TYR A 11 16.16 1.90 0.18
C TYR A 11 16.21 0.39 -0.09
N PHE A 12 15.88 -0.05 -1.31
CA PHE A 12 15.78 -1.49 -1.63
C PHE A 12 17.08 -2.23 -1.37
N GLN A 13 18.22 -1.59 -1.63
CA GLN A 13 19.56 -2.18 -1.45
C GLN A 13 19.93 -2.39 0.02
N HIS A 14 19.26 -1.67 0.93
CA HIS A 14 19.54 -1.74 2.37
C HIS A 14 18.68 -2.77 3.09
N PHE A 15 17.79 -3.46 2.38
CA PHE A 15 16.90 -4.43 3.00
C PHE A 15 17.61 -5.75 3.29
N SER A 16 17.59 -6.12 4.56
CA SER A 16 17.97 -7.43 5.08
C SER A 16 16.91 -7.90 6.07
N CYS A 17 16.49 -9.16 5.96
CA CYS A 17 15.58 -9.75 6.94
C CYS A 17 16.31 -10.00 8.25
N ASN A 18 15.74 -9.57 9.38
CA ASN A 18 16.33 -9.76 10.72
C ASN A 18 15.93 -11.10 11.38
N GLY A 19 15.21 -11.97 10.65
CA GLY A 19 14.94 -13.35 11.07
C GLY A 19 14.25 -13.46 12.44
N GLN A 20 14.91 -14.12 13.39
CA GLN A 20 14.37 -14.36 14.74
C GLN A 20 14.17 -13.07 15.58
N GLU A 21 14.83 -11.98 15.24
CA GLU A 21 14.66 -10.69 15.92
C GLU A 21 13.44 -9.90 15.39
N CYS A 22 12.71 -10.48 14.41
CA CYS A 22 11.59 -9.82 13.81
C CYS A 22 10.43 -9.65 14.80
N GLN A 23 9.98 -8.40 14.97
CA GLN A 23 8.86 -8.07 15.86
C GLN A 23 7.50 -8.50 15.32
N ASP A 24 7.38 -8.73 14.00
CA ASP A 24 6.15 -9.15 13.34
C ASP A 24 6.44 -10.13 12.19
N THR A 25 6.26 -11.41 12.46
CA THR A 25 6.57 -12.46 11.49
C THR A 25 5.71 -12.39 10.23
N CYS A 26 6.35 -12.59 9.07
CA CYS A 26 5.65 -12.78 7.79
C CYS A 26 4.98 -14.17 7.65
N CYS A 27 5.19 -15.07 8.60
CA CYS A 27 4.60 -16.41 8.64
C CYS A 27 3.25 -16.44 9.39
N ALA A 28 2.52 -15.33 9.42
CA ALA A 28 1.24 -15.24 10.13
C ALA A 28 0.29 -14.21 9.50
N GLY A 29 -1.01 -14.49 9.57
CA GLY A 29 -2.08 -13.52 9.30
C GLY A 29 -2.42 -13.29 7.83
N TRP A 30 -1.94 -14.11 6.89
CA TRP A 30 -2.29 -14.01 5.46
C TRP A 30 -2.07 -15.33 4.73
N ASP A 31 -2.75 -15.51 3.60
CA ASP A 31 -2.68 -16.73 2.80
C ASP A 31 -1.33 -16.86 2.08
N ILE A 32 -0.61 -17.92 2.39
CA ILE A 32 0.68 -18.22 1.77
C ILE A 32 0.46 -19.07 0.53
N VAL A 33 0.60 -18.44 -0.63
CA VAL A 33 0.47 -19.11 -1.93
C VAL A 33 1.70 -19.94 -2.23
N ILE A 34 1.47 -21.18 -2.71
CA ILE A 34 2.51 -22.12 -3.12
C ILE A 34 2.45 -22.31 -4.65
N ASP A 35 3.52 -21.93 -5.32
CA ASP A 35 3.67 -22.14 -6.77
C ASP A 35 3.83 -23.61 -7.15
N ALA A 36 3.54 -23.94 -8.43
CA ALA A 36 3.52 -25.31 -8.94
C ALA A 36 4.86 -26.06 -8.76
N ALA A 37 5.97 -25.36 -8.93
CA ALA A 37 7.30 -25.98 -8.81
C ALA A 37 7.58 -26.35 -7.36
N THR A 38 7.31 -25.44 -6.44
CA THR A 38 7.46 -25.65 -5.01
C THR A 38 6.49 -26.71 -4.48
N LEU A 39 5.23 -26.73 -4.97
CA LEU A 39 4.26 -27.75 -4.58
C LEU A 39 4.76 -29.16 -4.94
N ARG A 40 5.31 -29.34 -6.15
CA ARG A 40 5.94 -30.62 -6.55
C ARG A 40 7.11 -31.01 -5.64
N GLN A 41 7.94 -30.04 -5.26
CA GLN A 41 9.05 -30.27 -4.34
C GLN A 41 8.57 -30.72 -2.96
N TYR A 42 7.55 -30.05 -2.40
CA TYR A 42 6.99 -30.38 -1.08
C TYR A 42 6.29 -31.73 -1.06
N THR A 43 5.53 -32.06 -2.10
CA THR A 43 4.86 -33.38 -2.22
C THR A 43 5.83 -34.52 -2.38
N SER A 44 7.02 -34.31 -2.95
CA SER A 44 8.08 -35.29 -3.11
C SER A 44 9.15 -35.27 -2.02
N CYS A 45 8.93 -34.50 -0.94
CA CYS A 45 9.88 -34.34 0.15
C CYS A 45 10.21 -35.70 0.81
N LYS A 46 11.52 -35.95 1.01
CA LYS A 46 12.02 -37.20 1.62
C LYS A 46 12.21 -37.12 3.14
N ASP A 47 12.27 -35.91 3.71
CA ASP A 47 12.35 -35.71 5.16
C ASP A 47 11.03 -36.19 5.80
N PRO A 48 11.03 -37.19 6.70
CA PRO A 48 9.80 -37.79 7.24
C PRO A 48 8.96 -36.77 8.02
N ASN A 49 9.61 -35.86 8.76
CA ASN A 49 8.93 -34.88 9.58
C ASN A 49 8.26 -33.82 8.70
N LEU A 50 9.00 -33.26 7.74
CA LEU A 50 8.45 -32.30 6.79
C LEU A 50 7.37 -32.90 5.90
N LYS A 51 7.53 -34.13 5.45
CA LYS A 51 6.54 -34.84 4.64
C LYS A 51 5.19 -34.94 5.36
N THR A 52 5.20 -35.27 6.65
CA THR A 52 4.00 -35.35 7.48
C THR A 52 3.34 -33.96 7.59
N LEU A 53 4.12 -32.90 7.86
CA LEU A 53 3.62 -31.54 7.92
C LEU A 53 3.06 -31.07 6.57
N PHE A 54 3.76 -31.31 5.47
CA PHE A 54 3.28 -30.96 4.14
C PHE A 54 1.96 -31.65 3.81
N SER A 55 1.84 -32.97 4.11
CA SER A 55 0.60 -33.73 3.83
C SER A 55 -0.61 -33.17 4.60
N LYS A 56 -0.39 -32.64 5.80
CA LYS A 56 -1.44 -32.08 6.67
C LYS A 56 -1.83 -30.65 6.30
N HIS A 57 -0.84 -29.82 5.90
CA HIS A 57 -1.01 -28.38 5.84
C HIS A 57 -0.94 -27.79 4.42
N LEU A 58 -0.69 -28.60 3.39
CA LEU A 58 -0.85 -28.13 2.02
C LEU A 58 -2.28 -28.36 1.54
N ASP A 59 -2.90 -27.29 1.04
CA ASP A 59 -4.12 -27.35 0.27
C ASP A 59 -3.80 -27.20 -1.20
N CYS A 60 -4.14 -28.21 -2.00
CA CYS A 60 -3.85 -28.22 -3.43
C CYS A 60 -5.06 -27.69 -4.19
N ASN A 61 -4.91 -26.56 -4.88
CA ASN A 61 -5.92 -26.12 -5.82
C ASN A 61 -5.86 -26.98 -7.10
N ARG A 62 -6.98 -27.59 -7.45
CA ARG A 62 -7.11 -28.48 -8.63
C ARG A 62 -7.72 -27.76 -9.84
N ASP A 63 -7.90 -26.45 -9.78
CA ASP A 63 -8.42 -25.68 -10.91
C ASP A 63 -7.34 -25.55 -11.99
N PRO A 64 -7.49 -26.19 -13.17
CA PRO A 64 -6.48 -26.20 -14.22
C PRO A 64 -6.21 -24.82 -14.84
N GLY A 65 -7.13 -23.86 -14.66
CA GLY A 65 -7.03 -22.48 -15.19
C GLY A 65 -6.29 -21.52 -14.26
N ASN A 66 -6.00 -21.94 -13.01
CA ASN A 66 -5.42 -21.06 -12.01
C ASN A 66 -3.89 -21.28 -11.91
N SER A 67 -3.12 -20.21 -11.99
CA SER A 67 -1.66 -20.24 -11.78
C SER A 67 -1.25 -20.55 -10.33
N ILE A 68 -2.17 -20.42 -9.39
CA ILE A 68 -2.02 -20.77 -7.98
C ILE A 68 -2.24 -22.27 -7.85
N GLN A 69 -1.21 -23.00 -7.41
CA GLN A 69 -1.24 -24.44 -7.33
C GLN A 69 -1.57 -24.97 -5.93
N GLY A 70 -1.44 -24.17 -4.90
CA GLY A 70 -1.81 -24.51 -3.54
C GLY A 70 -1.63 -23.37 -2.54
N TYR A 71 -2.10 -23.63 -1.34
CA TYR A 71 -2.00 -22.73 -0.20
C TYR A 71 -1.43 -23.47 1.01
N MET A 72 -0.73 -22.73 1.86
CA MET A 72 -0.34 -23.21 3.17
C MET A 72 -1.50 -22.99 4.16
N LYS A 73 -2.08 -24.07 4.69
CA LYS A 73 -3.09 -24.00 5.76
C LYS A 73 -2.45 -23.51 7.04
N LEU A 74 -2.88 -22.38 7.52
CA LEU A 74 -2.42 -21.81 8.78
C LEU A 74 -3.10 -22.53 9.97
N GLU A 75 -2.37 -22.75 11.06
CA GLU A 75 -2.92 -23.15 12.36
C GLU A 75 -2.97 -21.92 13.28
N GLN A 76 -4.13 -21.58 13.77
CA GLN A 76 -4.32 -20.37 14.60
C GLN A 76 -3.66 -19.13 13.95
N GLN A 77 -3.88 -18.98 12.64
CA GLN A 77 -3.31 -17.88 11.83
C GLN A 77 -1.79 -17.86 11.73
N ARG A 78 -1.10 -18.95 12.08
CA ARG A 78 0.36 -19.07 11.97
C ARG A 78 0.74 -20.21 11.03
N CYS A 79 1.82 -20.03 10.30
CA CYS A 79 2.38 -21.07 9.45
C CYS A 79 2.87 -22.25 10.32
N PRO A 80 2.46 -23.49 10.06
CA PRO A 80 2.86 -24.66 10.85
C PRO A 80 4.35 -25.00 10.74
N PHE A 81 5.07 -24.34 9.82
CA PHE A 81 6.53 -24.46 9.67
C PHE A 81 7.29 -23.35 10.40
N LEU A 82 6.62 -22.47 11.15
CA LEU A 82 7.26 -21.49 12.00
C LEU A 82 7.67 -22.15 13.33
N THR A 83 8.98 -22.15 13.64
CA THR A 83 9.50 -22.70 14.89
C THR A 83 9.21 -21.77 16.07
N GLN A 84 9.48 -22.25 17.29
CA GLN A 84 9.37 -21.43 18.52
C GLN A 84 10.37 -20.26 18.53
N GLU A 85 11.50 -20.43 17.84
CA GLU A 85 12.52 -19.39 17.66
C GLU A 85 12.19 -18.41 16.52
N HIS A 86 10.96 -18.40 16.01
CA HIS A 86 10.50 -17.56 14.92
C HIS A 86 11.24 -17.76 13.58
N LEU A 87 11.80 -18.95 13.35
CA LEU A 87 12.47 -19.31 12.09
C LEU A 87 11.64 -20.27 11.25
N CYS A 88 11.89 -20.30 9.94
CA CYS A 88 11.21 -21.19 9.01
C CYS A 88 11.86 -22.58 9.02
N LEU A 89 11.12 -23.62 9.42
CA LEU A 89 11.61 -25.01 9.44
C LEU A 89 11.97 -25.51 8.04
N ILE A 90 11.25 -25.07 7.00
CA ILE A 90 11.56 -25.42 5.60
C ILE A 90 12.95 -24.87 5.24
N GLN A 91 13.20 -23.59 5.52
CA GLN A 91 14.49 -22.98 5.24
C GLN A 91 15.63 -23.63 6.02
N GLN A 92 15.40 -23.93 7.31
CA GLN A 92 16.42 -24.59 8.15
C GLN A 92 16.80 -25.98 7.66
N ARG A 93 15.83 -26.77 7.17
CA ARG A 93 16.04 -28.16 6.79
C ARG A 93 16.39 -28.37 5.33
N LEU A 94 15.81 -27.58 4.43
CA LEU A 94 15.93 -27.76 2.98
C LEU A 94 16.67 -26.61 2.29
N GLY A 95 16.99 -25.53 3.02
CA GLY A 95 17.65 -24.34 2.46
C GLY A 95 16.66 -23.33 1.85
N GLU A 96 17.18 -22.16 1.48
CA GLU A 96 16.41 -21.05 0.93
C GLU A 96 15.77 -21.41 -0.43
N ASP A 97 16.44 -22.18 -1.26
CA ASP A 97 15.95 -22.62 -2.57
C ASP A 97 14.67 -23.49 -2.50
N ALA A 98 14.37 -24.03 -1.33
CA ALA A 98 13.15 -24.80 -1.07
C ALA A 98 11.95 -23.93 -0.68
N LEU A 99 12.14 -22.65 -0.44
CA LEU A 99 11.03 -21.75 -0.14
C LEU A 99 10.14 -21.53 -1.37
N SER A 100 8.82 -21.36 -1.15
CA SER A 100 7.93 -20.93 -2.23
C SER A 100 8.35 -19.57 -2.77
N LEU A 101 7.92 -19.26 -3.99
CA LEU A 101 8.20 -17.93 -4.57
C LEU A 101 7.72 -16.82 -3.63
N THR A 102 6.52 -16.96 -3.07
CA THR A 102 5.97 -16.03 -2.08
C THR A 102 6.89 -15.86 -0.87
N CYS A 103 7.33 -16.97 -0.24
CA CYS A 103 8.16 -16.91 0.96
C CYS A 103 9.57 -16.40 0.70
N SER A 104 10.16 -16.70 -0.48
CA SER A 104 11.51 -16.28 -0.83
C SER A 104 11.59 -14.82 -1.29
N THR A 105 10.49 -14.26 -1.81
CA THR A 105 10.46 -12.90 -2.32
C THR A 105 10.00 -11.87 -1.30
N TYR A 106 9.02 -12.19 -0.46
CA TYR A 106 8.48 -11.25 0.53
C TYR A 106 9.56 -10.62 1.41
N PRO A 107 9.54 -9.32 1.67
CA PRO A 107 8.56 -8.30 1.26
C PRO A 107 8.87 -7.63 -0.09
N ARG A 108 9.71 -8.22 -0.92
CA ARG A 108 10.08 -7.67 -2.23
C ARG A 108 8.92 -7.84 -3.20
N THR A 109 8.57 -6.77 -3.89
CA THR A 109 7.61 -6.74 -5.00
C THR A 109 8.36 -6.49 -6.29
N PHE A 110 7.99 -7.18 -7.35
CA PHE A 110 8.60 -7.11 -8.67
C PHE A 110 7.53 -6.77 -9.70
N ASN A 111 7.77 -5.73 -10.49
CA ASN A 111 6.96 -5.39 -11.67
C ASN A 111 7.86 -5.36 -12.92
N GLN A 112 7.25 -5.42 -14.07
CA GLN A 112 7.97 -5.23 -15.34
C GLN A 112 7.32 -4.10 -16.12
N VAL A 113 8.08 -3.05 -16.40
CA VAL A 113 7.61 -1.88 -17.13
C VAL A 113 8.55 -1.67 -18.32
N ASP A 114 8.03 -1.80 -19.55
CA ASP A 114 8.78 -1.64 -20.78
C ASP A 114 10.09 -2.45 -20.82
N GLY A 115 10.02 -3.69 -20.32
CA GLY A 115 11.18 -4.58 -20.27
C GLY A 115 12.17 -4.30 -19.14
N VAL A 116 11.93 -3.28 -18.31
CA VAL A 116 12.71 -2.96 -17.11
C VAL A 116 12.11 -3.67 -15.89
N LEU A 117 12.94 -4.37 -15.12
CA LEU A 117 12.54 -4.97 -13.86
C LEU A 117 12.46 -3.87 -12.78
N GLU A 118 11.29 -3.64 -12.26
CA GLU A 118 11.08 -2.73 -11.13
C GLU A 118 10.99 -3.49 -9.82
N ARG A 119 11.68 -3.00 -8.80
CA ARG A 119 11.73 -3.63 -7.48
C ARG A 119 11.35 -2.62 -6.41
N SER A 120 10.54 -3.05 -5.46
CA SER A 120 10.16 -2.28 -4.28
C SER A 120 9.98 -3.18 -3.08
N LEU A 121 9.74 -2.61 -1.91
CA LEU A 121 9.40 -3.35 -0.69
C LEU A 121 7.98 -3.02 -0.25
N CYS A 122 7.32 -4.02 0.31
CA CYS A 122 6.01 -3.84 0.91
C CYS A 122 6.11 -3.32 2.34
N VAL A 123 5.36 -2.27 2.66
CA VAL A 123 5.29 -1.66 3.99
C VAL A 123 4.71 -2.61 5.05
N SER A 124 4.05 -3.70 4.63
CA SER A 124 3.53 -4.72 5.57
C SER A 124 4.61 -5.48 6.35
N CYS A 125 5.88 -5.40 5.93
CA CYS A 125 7.04 -5.90 6.69
C CYS A 125 7.61 -4.79 7.58
N ILE A 126 7.78 -5.04 8.86
CA ILE A 126 8.27 -4.02 9.81
C ILE A 126 9.67 -3.49 9.46
N GLN A 127 10.57 -4.35 9.00
CA GLN A 127 11.91 -3.94 8.58
C GLN A 127 11.86 -3.08 7.31
N ALA A 128 11.01 -3.43 6.35
CA ALA A 128 10.79 -2.63 5.15
C ALA A 128 10.10 -1.30 5.50
N ALA A 129 9.10 -1.31 6.39
CA ALA A 129 8.42 -0.11 6.85
C ALA A 129 9.40 0.91 7.46
N GLN A 130 10.33 0.47 8.30
CA GLN A 130 11.36 1.35 8.87
C GLN A 130 12.24 1.98 7.78
N LEU A 131 12.71 1.19 6.80
CA LEU A 131 13.55 1.69 5.71
C LEU A 131 12.80 2.69 4.81
N ILE A 132 11.53 2.43 4.54
CA ILE A 132 10.71 3.27 3.66
C ILE A 132 10.29 4.55 4.38
N LEU A 133 9.72 4.42 5.58
CA LEU A 133 9.01 5.50 6.24
C LEU A 133 9.92 6.48 6.97
N LEU A 134 11.06 6.03 7.51
CA LEU A 134 11.89 6.87 8.38
C LEU A 134 12.91 7.76 7.65
N ASN A 135 13.01 7.65 6.33
CA ASN A 135 13.86 8.56 5.57
C ASN A 135 13.22 9.95 5.48
N LYS A 136 13.93 10.98 5.98
CA LYS A 136 13.44 12.37 5.95
C LYS A 136 13.57 13.03 4.58
N GLU A 137 14.52 12.55 3.78
CA GLU A 137 14.73 13.07 2.42
C GLU A 137 13.71 12.46 1.44
N PRO A 138 13.32 13.19 0.39
CA PRO A 138 12.46 12.65 -0.64
C PRO A 138 13.02 11.34 -1.20
N MET A 139 12.13 10.38 -1.45
CA MET A 139 12.51 9.06 -1.95
C MET A 139 13.22 9.17 -3.29
N GLN A 140 14.41 8.60 -3.38
CA GLN A 140 15.22 8.59 -4.58
C GLN A 140 15.14 7.24 -5.28
N PHE A 141 15.23 7.27 -6.62
CA PHE A 141 15.16 6.08 -7.47
C PHE A 141 16.43 5.96 -8.31
N ILE A 142 16.87 4.74 -8.56
CA ILE A 142 18.06 4.46 -9.39
C ILE A 142 17.75 3.48 -10.51
N LYS A 143 18.37 3.70 -11.65
CA LYS A 143 18.41 2.76 -12.78
C LYS A 143 19.80 2.14 -12.85
N LYS A 144 19.87 0.83 -13.03
CA LYS A 144 21.13 0.10 -13.15
C LYS A 144 20.98 -1.15 -14.00
N ASP A 145 22.10 -1.64 -14.53
CA ASP A 145 22.19 -2.98 -15.11
C ASP A 145 22.75 -3.92 -14.05
N GLU A 146 22.07 -5.01 -13.77
CA GLU A 146 22.45 -5.93 -12.70
C GLU A 146 22.33 -7.39 -13.16
N LEU A 147 23.27 -8.22 -12.70
CA LEU A 147 23.18 -9.67 -12.85
C LEU A 147 22.23 -10.21 -11.77
N THR A 148 20.97 -10.44 -12.11
CA THR A 148 19.96 -10.85 -11.15
C THR A 148 20.11 -12.32 -10.77
N THR A 149 20.33 -12.57 -9.49
CA THR A 149 20.34 -13.91 -8.87
C THR A 149 19.07 -14.17 -8.08
N LEU A 150 18.26 -13.14 -7.83
CA LEU A 150 17.01 -13.27 -7.09
C LEU A 150 15.98 -14.06 -7.89
N ARG A 151 15.29 -14.98 -7.24
CA ARG A 151 14.05 -15.56 -7.78
C ARG A 151 13.03 -14.43 -7.87
N SER A 152 12.75 -13.96 -9.08
CA SER A 152 11.79 -12.89 -9.29
C SER A 152 10.70 -13.36 -10.26
N ARG A 153 9.47 -13.03 -9.94
CA ARG A 153 8.34 -13.09 -10.87
C ARG A 153 7.65 -11.76 -10.80
N ALA A 154 7.52 -11.10 -11.94
CA ALA A 154 6.74 -9.88 -12.01
C ALA A 154 5.30 -10.16 -11.57
N VAL A 155 4.81 -9.36 -10.62
CA VAL A 155 3.42 -9.40 -10.15
C VAL A 155 2.54 -8.73 -11.21
N ALA A 156 3.06 -7.67 -11.86
CA ALA A 156 2.37 -6.92 -12.88
C ALA A 156 3.32 -6.54 -14.02
N THR A 157 2.76 -6.36 -15.21
CA THR A 157 3.50 -5.94 -16.41
C THR A 157 2.79 -4.75 -17.05
N ILE A 158 3.56 -3.74 -17.46
CA ILE A 158 3.12 -2.66 -18.35
C ILE A 158 4.02 -2.68 -19.59
N ASP A 159 3.40 -2.67 -20.77
CA ASP A 159 4.06 -2.49 -22.07
C ASP A 159 3.43 -1.26 -22.76
N SER A 160 4.11 -0.13 -22.68
CA SER A 160 3.65 1.13 -23.25
C SER A 160 3.72 1.15 -24.79
N SER A 161 4.47 0.22 -25.39
CA SER A 161 4.61 0.08 -26.85
C SER A 161 3.53 -0.79 -27.49
N SER A 162 2.69 -1.44 -26.68
CA SER A 162 1.62 -2.31 -27.18
C SER A 162 0.62 -1.52 -28.01
N GLN A 163 0.34 -1.99 -29.23
CA GLN A 163 -0.67 -1.37 -30.13
C GLN A 163 -2.10 -1.40 -29.55
N ILE A 164 -2.33 -2.20 -28.52
CA ILE A 164 -3.59 -2.34 -27.80
C ILE A 164 -3.63 -1.41 -26.58
N ALA A 165 -2.50 -0.77 -26.23
CA ALA A 165 -2.41 0.10 -25.07
C ALA A 165 -3.32 1.31 -25.25
N LEU A 166 -4.26 1.52 -24.31
CA LEU A 166 -5.01 2.76 -24.18
C LEU A 166 -4.04 3.94 -24.00
N LYS A 167 -4.41 5.12 -24.50
CA LYS A 167 -3.54 6.33 -24.48
C LYS A 167 -2.75 6.54 -23.18
N PRO A 168 -3.34 6.46 -21.96
CA PRO A 168 -2.58 6.67 -20.73
C PRO A 168 -1.42 5.68 -20.56
N TYR A 169 -1.56 4.43 -20.99
CA TYR A 169 -0.48 3.44 -20.85
C TYR A 169 0.73 3.75 -21.72
N ALA A 170 0.54 4.31 -22.92
CA ALA A 170 1.63 4.74 -23.78
C ALA A 170 2.50 5.84 -23.13
N TYR A 171 1.96 6.53 -22.12
CA TYR A 171 2.63 7.59 -21.38
C TYR A 171 2.82 7.24 -19.90
N PHE A 172 2.81 5.96 -19.53
CA PHE A 172 2.90 5.54 -18.14
C PHE A 172 4.11 6.12 -17.40
N ALA A 173 5.30 6.03 -18.01
CA ALA A 173 6.52 6.51 -17.35
C ALA A 173 6.48 8.01 -17.02
N PRO A 174 6.17 8.95 -17.96
CA PRO A 174 6.06 10.36 -17.64
C PRO A 174 4.89 10.72 -16.72
N ILE A 175 3.77 9.98 -16.77
CA ILE A 175 2.66 10.15 -15.83
C ILE A 175 3.11 9.82 -14.41
N ARG A 176 3.74 8.66 -14.20
CA ARG A 176 4.23 8.24 -12.88
C ARG A 176 5.33 9.16 -12.34
N GLU A 177 6.22 9.63 -13.21
CA GLU A 177 7.22 10.63 -12.83
C GLU A 177 6.56 11.89 -12.27
N PHE A 178 5.57 12.45 -12.98
CA PHE A 178 4.80 13.60 -12.52
C PHE A 178 4.07 13.32 -11.19
N VAL A 179 3.46 12.15 -11.03
CA VAL A 179 2.80 11.76 -9.77
C VAL A 179 3.78 11.77 -8.60
N ILE A 180 4.97 11.19 -8.77
CA ILE A 180 6.00 11.17 -7.74
C ILE A 180 6.51 12.58 -7.45
N GLU A 181 6.79 13.39 -8.48
CA GLU A 181 7.15 14.81 -8.33
C GLU A 181 6.11 15.57 -7.51
N LEU A 182 4.82 15.40 -7.82
CA LEU A 182 3.72 16.05 -7.11
C LEU A 182 3.63 15.59 -5.66
N LEU A 183 3.68 14.28 -5.39
CA LEU A 183 3.61 13.75 -4.03
C LEU A 183 4.79 14.18 -3.16
N GLN A 184 5.95 14.49 -3.76
CA GLN A 184 7.15 14.96 -3.07
C GLN A 184 7.33 16.48 -3.09
N ASN A 185 6.39 17.23 -3.67
CA ASN A 185 6.45 18.69 -3.70
C ASN A 185 6.07 19.31 -2.35
N ARG A 186 7.05 19.49 -1.49
CA ARG A 186 6.89 20.00 -0.11
C ARG A 186 6.55 21.48 0.01
N ASP A 187 6.44 22.21 -1.12
CA ASP A 187 5.89 23.58 -1.14
C ASP A 187 4.37 23.57 -0.87
N TYR A 188 3.71 22.44 -1.07
CA TYR A 188 2.31 22.18 -0.77
C TYR A 188 2.18 21.22 0.41
N LEU A 189 1.17 21.41 1.28
CA LEU A 189 0.78 20.45 2.30
C LEU A 189 0.31 19.14 1.63
N LEU A 190 0.47 18.01 2.30
CA LEU A 190 0.19 16.72 1.69
C LEU A 190 -1.26 16.56 1.21
N TRP A 191 -2.24 17.11 1.95
CA TRP A 191 -3.63 17.13 1.50
C TRP A 191 -3.82 17.96 0.22
N GLN A 192 -3.06 19.05 0.05
CA GLN A 192 -3.10 19.87 -1.17
C GLN A 192 -2.53 19.11 -2.37
N ARG A 193 -1.42 18.38 -2.17
CA ARG A 193 -0.83 17.50 -3.20
C ARG A 193 -1.82 16.43 -3.66
N LEU A 194 -2.54 15.80 -2.72
CA LEU A 194 -3.58 14.83 -3.01
C LEU A 194 -4.79 15.46 -3.72
N SER A 195 -5.19 16.69 -3.36
CA SER A 195 -6.26 17.42 -4.06
C SER A 195 -5.87 17.75 -5.51
N LEU A 196 -4.62 18.16 -5.74
CA LEU A 196 -4.08 18.36 -7.10
C LEU A 196 -4.04 17.06 -7.88
N LEU A 197 -3.64 15.98 -7.25
CA LEU A 197 -3.63 14.64 -7.85
C LEU A 197 -5.05 14.21 -8.24
N SER A 198 -6.08 14.57 -7.46
CA SER A 198 -7.49 14.35 -7.82
C SER A 198 -7.86 14.99 -9.14
N VAL A 199 -7.54 16.28 -9.28
CA VAL A 199 -7.83 17.04 -10.52
C VAL A 199 -7.09 16.44 -11.70
N PHE A 200 -5.82 16.06 -11.51
CA PHE A 200 -5.02 15.41 -12.55
C PHE A 200 -5.60 14.06 -12.96
N CYS A 201 -5.94 13.19 -12.01
CA CYS A 201 -6.53 11.88 -12.30
C CYS A 201 -7.90 12.00 -12.97
N SER A 202 -8.73 12.96 -12.57
CA SER A 202 -10.00 13.25 -13.23
C SER A 202 -9.80 13.65 -14.70
N ARG A 203 -8.83 14.52 -14.99
CA ARG A 203 -8.48 14.89 -16.38
C ARG A 203 -7.93 13.71 -17.17
N LEU A 204 -7.09 12.90 -16.55
CA LEU A 204 -6.53 11.72 -17.20
C LEU A 204 -7.60 10.67 -17.53
N THR A 205 -8.64 10.52 -16.70
CA THR A 205 -9.82 9.69 -16.96
C THR A 205 -10.60 10.21 -18.17
N GLN A 206 -10.82 11.53 -18.28
CA GLN A 206 -11.48 12.14 -19.45
C GLN A 206 -10.72 11.89 -20.74
N VAL A 207 -9.39 12.01 -20.74
CA VAL A 207 -8.53 11.70 -21.89
C VAL A 207 -8.66 10.23 -22.32
N GLN A 208 -8.85 9.32 -21.37
CA GLN A 208 -9.06 7.90 -21.64
C GLN A 208 -10.41 7.62 -22.29
N GLU A 209 -11.49 8.29 -21.84
CA GLU A 209 -12.86 8.01 -22.26
C GLU A 209 -13.21 8.67 -23.61
N GLU A 210 -12.71 9.87 -23.85
CA GLU A 210 -13.23 10.74 -24.93
C GLU A 210 -12.46 10.64 -26.24
N TYR A 211 -11.55 9.73 -26.52
CA TYR A 211 -10.74 9.72 -27.76
C TYR A 211 -10.20 11.11 -28.20
N TYR A 212 -10.23 12.08 -27.29
CA TYR A 212 -9.69 13.41 -27.58
C TYR A 212 -8.19 13.31 -27.80
N ASP A 213 -7.73 14.04 -28.81
CA ASP A 213 -6.30 14.27 -29.08
C ASP A 213 -5.65 15.21 -28.05
N GLU A 214 -6.23 15.33 -26.84
CA GLU A 214 -5.56 16.05 -25.79
C GLU A 214 -4.24 15.35 -25.50
N ASP A 215 -3.16 16.05 -25.81
CA ASP A 215 -1.83 15.54 -25.73
C ASP A 215 -1.45 15.38 -24.26
N ILE A 216 -1.27 14.14 -23.78
CA ILE A 216 -0.84 13.87 -22.41
C ILE A 216 0.44 14.65 -22.06
N PRO A 217 1.47 14.78 -22.92
CA PRO A 217 2.56 15.71 -22.74
C PRO A 217 2.12 17.16 -22.44
N TYR A 218 1.11 17.67 -23.16
CA TYR A 218 0.55 19.00 -22.87
C TYR A 218 -0.10 19.05 -21.49
N LEU A 219 -0.89 18.05 -21.12
CA LEU A 219 -1.51 17.97 -19.79
C LEU A 219 -0.46 17.99 -18.66
N LEU A 220 0.59 17.19 -18.79
CA LEU A 220 1.70 17.16 -17.84
C LEU A 220 2.43 18.51 -17.74
N SER A 221 2.69 19.14 -18.88
CA SER A 221 3.31 20.44 -18.96
C SER A 221 2.44 21.53 -18.32
N TYR A 222 1.13 21.51 -18.58
CA TYR A 222 0.15 22.42 -18.00
C TYR A 222 0.13 22.34 -16.48
N PHE A 223 0.06 21.13 -15.91
CA PHE A 223 0.05 20.96 -14.45
C PHE A 223 1.37 21.43 -13.82
N ARG A 224 2.54 21.08 -14.40
CA ARG A 224 3.84 21.57 -13.91
C ARG A 224 3.94 23.09 -13.92
N ASP A 225 3.51 23.74 -15.00
CA ASP A 225 3.48 25.20 -15.11
C ASP A 225 2.61 25.83 -14.01
N LYS A 226 1.37 25.34 -13.85
CA LYS A 226 0.43 25.83 -12.84
C LYS A 226 0.91 25.64 -11.41
N ILE A 227 1.55 24.49 -11.11
CA ILE A 227 2.16 24.23 -9.81
C ILE A 227 3.33 25.18 -9.56
N GLN A 228 4.20 25.39 -10.55
CA GLN A 228 5.34 26.30 -10.45
C GLN A 228 4.94 27.75 -10.20
N HIS A 229 3.82 28.20 -10.78
CA HIS A 229 3.29 29.55 -10.59
C HIS A 229 2.31 29.67 -9.41
N ASP A 230 2.12 28.60 -8.65
CA ASP A 230 1.22 28.55 -7.48
C ASP A 230 -0.26 28.88 -7.77
N ASP A 231 -0.69 28.68 -9.00
CA ASP A 231 -2.04 29.05 -9.46
C ASP A 231 -3.15 28.28 -8.77
N PHE A 232 -2.85 27.07 -8.26
CA PHE A 232 -3.84 26.19 -7.61
C PHE A 232 -4.09 26.53 -6.14
N ARG A 233 -3.17 27.19 -5.43
CA ARG A 233 -3.28 27.44 -3.99
C ARG A 233 -4.53 28.24 -3.62
N GLN A 234 -4.85 29.26 -4.42
CA GLN A 234 -6.04 30.06 -4.19
C GLN A 234 -7.33 29.24 -4.39
N ALA A 235 -7.37 28.38 -5.41
CA ALA A 235 -8.52 27.51 -5.67
C ALA A 235 -8.77 26.50 -4.54
N MET A 236 -7.73 26.05 -3.83
CA MET A 236 -7.85 25.12 -2.71
C MET A 236 -8.42 25.73 -1.44
N ASN A 237 -8.45 27.08 -1.34
CA ASN A 237 -9.03 27.76 -0.17
C ASN A 237 -10.55 27.55 -0.06
N VAL A 238 -11.23 27.14 -1.13
CA VAL A 238 -12.67 26.85 -1.12
C VAL A 238 -13.02 25.53 -0.41
N PHE A 239 -12.05 24.64 -0.24
CA PHE A 239 -12.31 23.38 0.47
C PHE A 239 -12.42 23.66 1.97
N GLU A 240 -13.53 23.24 2.56
CA GLU A 240 -13.76 23.34 3.99
C GLU A 240 -13.15 22.13 4.72
N THR A 241 -12.80 22.32 5.98
CA THR A 241 -12.41 21.23 6.88
C THR A 241 -13.65 20.72 7.61
N ASP A 242 -13.95 19.45 7.46
CA ASP A 242 -15.06 18.79 8.13
C ASP A 242 -14.57 17.51 8.84
N LEU A 243 -14.06 17.71 10.05
CA LEU A 243 -13.49 16.64 10.85
C LEU A 243 -14.53 15.63 11.35
N GLU A 244 -15.79 16.04 11.49
CA GLU A 244 -16.88 15.15 11.86
C GLU A 244 -17.19 14.18 10.73
N THR A 245 -17.42 14.67 9.52
CA THR A 245 -17.64 13.82 8.34
C THR A 245 -16.44 12.90 8.08
N GLN A 246 -15.19 13.41 8.19
CA GLN A 246 -13.99 12.60 8.08
C GLN A 246 -14.01 11.43 9.08
N LEU A 247 -14.23 11.72 10.36
CA LEU A 247 -14.28 10.71 11.42
C LEU A 247 -15.39 9.68 11.16
N GLN A 248 -16.60 10.13 10.78
CA GLN A 248 -17.75 9.27 10.48
C GLN A 248 -17.47 8.30 9.33
N VAL A 249 -16.96 8.81 8.20
CA VAL A 249 -16.68 7.99 7.01
C VAL A 249 -15.57 6.98 7.30
N VAL A 250 -14.47 7.42 7.90
CA VAL A 250 -13.35 6.53 8.22
C VAL A 250 -13.74 5.48 9.25
N THR A 251 -14.47 5.86 10.30
CA THR A 251 -14.92 4.92 11.33
C THR A 251 -15.89 3.88 10.76
N ALA A 252 -16.77 4.25 9.83
CA ALA A 252 -17.66 3.31 9.14
C ALA A 252 -16.87 2.29 8.31
N LEU A 253 -15.85 2.71 7.58
CA LEU A 253 -14.96 1.83 6.82
C LEU A 253 -14.16 0.87 7.73
N LEU A 254 -13.64 1.38 8.84
CA LEU A 254 -12.94 0.57 9.83
C LEU A 254 -13.87 -0.45 10.49
N ASN A 255 -15.08 -0.03 10.89
CA ASN A 255 -16.08 -0.94 11.48
C ASN A 255 -16.44 -2.08 10.51
N TYR A 256 -16.66 -1.77 9.21
CA TYR A 256 -16.88 -2.80 8.20
C TYR A 256 -15.73 -3.82 8.16
N ARG A 257 -14.48 -3.36 8.18
CA ARG A 257 -13.30 -4.25 8.15
C ARG A 257 -13.15 -5.07 9.44
N MET A 258 -13.50 -4.47 10.59
CA MET A 258 -13.39 -5.13 11.90
C MET A 258 -14.43 -6.25 12.13
N GLN A 259 -15.55 -6.23 11.43
CA GLN A 259 -16.59 -7.29 11.50
C GLN A 259 -16.20 -8.56 10.72
N GLY A 260 -15.12 -8.52 9.97
CA GLY A 260 -14.66 -9.62 9.12
C GLY A 260 -13.65 -10.55 9.80
N GLU A 261 -12.68 -10.97 9.03
CA GLU A 261 -11.64 -11.95 9.38
C GLU A 261 -10.72 -11.51 10.52
N PHE A 262 -9.86 -12.45 10.92
CA PHE A 262 -8.81 -12.25 11.92
C PHE A 262 -7.97 -11.00 11.64
N LEU A 263 -7.83 -10.19 12.67
CA LEU A 263 -6.96 -9.02 12.70
C LEU A 263 -5.75 -9.35 13.59
N GLY A 264 -4.55 -9.08 13.12
CA GLY A 264 -3.34 -9.29 13.91
C GLY A 264 -3.37 -8.50 15.24
N GLU A 265 -2.87 -9.10 16.31
CA GLU A 265 -2.88 -8.51 17.66
C GLU A 265 -2.36 -7.06 17.69
N ARG A 266 -1.25 -6.80 17.00
CA ARG A 266 -0.63 -5.46 16.93
C ARG A 266 -1.53 -4.41 16.26
N PHE A 267 -2.35 -4.80 15.26
CA PHE A 267 -3.32 -3.89 14.68
C PHE A 267 -4.49 -3.64 15.63
N GLN A 268 -4.92 -4.69 16.35
CA GLN A 268 -5.95 -4.53 17.39
C GLN A 268 -5.51 -3.59 18.51
N GLU A 269 -4.24 -3.63 18.92
CA GLU A 269 -3.65 -2.66 19.87
C GLU A 269 -3.72 -1.23 19.32
N CYS A 270 -3.34 -1.01 18.05
CA CYS A 270 -3.46 0.31 17.43
C CYS A 270 -4.92 0.79 17.36
N MET A 271 -5.87 -0.10 17.05
CA MET A 271 -7.30 0.22 17.05
C MET A 271 -7.81 0.55 18.45
N HIS A 272 -7.36 -0.19 19.47
CA HIS A 272 -7.67 0.11 20.88
C HIS A 272 -7.17 1.51 21.25
N ASP A 273 -5.92 1.83 20.96
CA ASP A 273 -5.33 3.14 21.26
C ASP A 273 -6.07 4.27 20.54
N PHE A 274 -6.43 4.07 19.26
CA PHE A 274 -7.26 5.00 18.50
C PHE A 274 -8.59 5.26 19.19
N MET A 275 -9.34 4.19 19.53
CA MET A 275 -10.66 4.31 20.14
C MET A 275 -10.59 4.96 21.52
N GLN A 276 -9.62 4.58 22.35
CA GLN A 276 -9.42 5.18 23.67
C GLN A 276 -9.01 6.65 23.59
N GLY A 277 -8.18 7.01 22.58
CA GLY A 277 -7.69 8.36 22.41
C GLY A 277 -8.75 9.40 22.09
N ILE A 278 -9.86 8.97 21.50
CA ILE A 278 -11.02 9.83 21.19
C ILE A 278 -12.28 9.45 21.96
N GLY A 279 -12.20 8.50 22.91
CA GLY A 279 -13.33 8.07 23.71
C GLY A 279 -14.41 7.33 22.94
N LEU A 280 -14.07 6.72 21.78
CA LEU A 280 -15.02 6.01 20.92
C LEU A 280 -15.45 4.70 21.54
N LYS A 281 -16.78 4.47 21.61
CA LYS A 281 -17.37 3.23 22.11
C LYS A 281 -18.14 2.53 20.99
N ASP A 282 -17.84 1.27 20.75
CA ASP A 282 -18.53 0.43 19.77
C ASP A 282 -18.69 1.11 18.38
N TYR A 283 -17.66 1.85 17.94
CA TYR A 283 -17.65 2.63 16.69
C TYR A 283 -18.80 3.66 16.59
N THR A 284 -19.44 4.01 17.71
CA THR A 284 -20.47 5.05 17.76
C THR A 284 -19.82 6.41 17.99
N ILE A 285 -20.08 7.33 17.07
CA ILE A 285 -19.56 8.69 17.14
C ILE A 285 -20.63 9.57 17.78
N ASP A 286 -20.30 10.17 18.90
CA ASP A 286 -21.07 11.20 19.56
C ASP A 286 -20.30 12.53 19.57
N ILE A 287 -20.93 13.58 20.07
CA ILE A 287 -20.33 14.92 20.14
C ILE A 287 -19.02 14.90 20.93
N ALA A 288 -18.96 14.14 22.02
CA ALA A 288 -17.76 14.06 22.86
C ALA A 288 -16.59 13.40 22.13
N ALA A 289 -16.84 12.38 21.29
CA ALA A 289 -15.82 11.75 20.46
C ALA A 289 -15.29 12.71 19.39
N VAL A 290 -16.17 13.52 18.78
CA VAL A 290 -15.76 14.56 17.80
C VAL A 290 -14.89 15.63 18.47
N GLU A 291 -15.32 16.13 19.66
CA GLU A 291 -14.55 17.13 20.42
C GLU A 291 -13.17 16.56 20.83
N ALA A 292 -13.11 15.31 21.29
CA ALA A 292 -11.87 14.65 21.65
C ALA A 292 -10.95 14.45 20.44
N TYR A 293 -11.52 14.12 19.26
CA TYR A 293 -10.78 14.00 18.01
C TYR A 293 -10.17 15.34 17.57
N ILE A 294 -10.95 16.42 17.62
CA ILE A 294 -10.46 17.78 17.31
C ILE A 294 -9.32 18.16 18.28
N LEU A 295 -9.52 17.92 19.58
CA LEU A 295 -8.51 18.22 20.59
C LEU A 295 -7.22 17.43 20.36
N ALA A 296 -7.32 16.12 20.08
CA ALA A 296 -6.19 15.25 19.78
C ALA A 296 -5.42 15.73 18.53
N LYS A 297 -6.15 16.13 17.48
CA LYS A 297 -5.57 16.69 16.25
C LYS A 297 -4.76 17.96 16.56
N GLU A 298 -5.35 18.92 17.29
CA GLU A 298 -4.73 20.23 17.51
C GLU A 298 -3.55 20.17 18.49
N GLN A 299 -3.73 19.45 19.61
CA GLN A 299 -2.74 19.45 20.67
C GLN A 299 -1.58 18.46 20.46
N TYR A 300 -1.82 17.33 19.81
CA TYR A 300 -0.83 16.25 19.75
C TYR A 300 -0.44 15.88 18.31
N TYR A 301 -1.42 15.70 17.43
CA TYR A 301 -1.14 15.27 16.06
C TYR A 301 -0.50 16.36 15.19
N ALA A 302 -1.01 17.59 15.21
CA ALA A 302 -0.46 18.66 14.38
C ALA A 302 1.00 19.01 14.73
N PRO A 303 1.42 19.06 16.01
CA PRO A 303 2.84 19.20 16.37
C PRO A 303 3.70 18.01 15.91
N PHE A 304 3.17 16.77 16.02
CA PHE A 304 3.85 15.58 15.53
C PHE A 304 4.01 15.62 14.00
N LEU A 305 2.92 15.88 13.28
CA LEU A 305 2.89 15.91 11.82
C LEU A 305 3.86 16.95 11.25
N LYS A 306 3.93 18.15 11.85
CA LYS A 306 4.84 19.23 11.42
C LYS A 306 6.29 18.78 11.23
N SER A 307 6.73 17.81 12.02
CA SER A 307 8.09 17.29 11.97
C SER A 307 8.20 15.94 11.24
N HIS A 308 7.06 15.29 10.94
CA HIS A 308 7.04 13.90 10.50
C HIS A 308 6.06 13.63 9.32
N GLU A 309 5.62 14.67 8.59
CA GLU A 309 4.75 14.52 7.40
C GLU A 309 5.38 13.59 6.36
N TYR A 310 6.71 13.54 6.30
CA TYR A 310 7.45 12.65 5.41
C TYR A 310 7.10 11.15 5.59
N LEU A 311 6.58 10.73 6.75
CA LEU A 311 6.12 9.34 6.95
C LEU A 311 5.01 8.98 5.98
N LEU A 312 3.97 9.84 5.90
CA LEU A 312 2.83 9.64 5.03
C LEU A 312 3.17 9.95 3.56
N GLU A 313 4.06 10.92 3.30
CA GLU A 313 4.63 11.16 1.97
C GLU A 313 5.32 9.90 1.44
N ASN A 314 6.23 9.32 2.20
CA ASN A 314 6.95 8.10 1.83
C ASN A 314 6.02 6.91 1.64
N TYR A 315 4.99 6.76 2.48
CA TYR A 315 3.96 5.74 2.29
C TYR A 315 3.25 5.87 0.95
N LEU A 316 2.82 7.09 0.59
CA LEU A 316 2.12 7.37 -0.67
C LEU A 316 3.02 7.16 -1.88
N VAL A 317 4.25 7.67 -1.84
CA VAL A 317 5.22 7.52 -2.94
C VAL A 317 5.57 6.05 -3.17
N ASN A 318 5.83 5.31 -2.09
CA ASN A 318 6.07 3.87 -2.17
C ASN A 318 4.88 3.12 -2.75
N SER A 319 3.66 3.44 -2.29
CA SER A 319 2.43 2.82 -2.79
C SER A 319 2.20 3.14 -4.26
N ALA A 320 2.42 4.39 -4.68
CA ALA A 320 2.29 4.80 -6.08
C ALA A 320 3.29 4.05 -6.99
N PHE A 321 4.54 3.91 -6.56
CA PHE A 321 5.55 3.17 -7.32
C PHE A 321 5.23 1.66 -7.37
N GLN A 322 4.95 1.05 -6.22
CA GLN A 322 4.73 -0.39 -6.08
C GLN A 322 3.48 -0.87 -6.82
N LYS A 323 2.39 -0.10 -6.74
CA LYS A 323 1.07 -0.47 -7.31
C LYS A 323 0.89 0.04 -8.74
N LEU A 324 1.93 0.58 -9.38
CA LEU A 324 1.91 1.13 -10.75
C LEU A 324 0.84 2.23 -10.93
N PHE A 325 0.65 3.05 -9.91
CA PHE A 325 -0.31 4.15 -9.92
C PHE A 325 0.01 5.19 -11.01
N PRO A 326 -0.97 5.80 -11.70
CA PRO A 326 -2.41 5.68 -11.48
C PRO A 326 -3.09 4.62 -12.36
N LEU A 327 -2.35 3.85 -13.14
CA LEU A 327 -2.89 2.93 -14.13
C LEU A 327 -3.11 1.51 -13.58
N GLY A 328 -2.46 1.17 -12.45
CA GLY A 328 -2.53 -0.15 -11.86
C GLY A 328 -1.90 -1.27 -12.72
N PRO A 329 -1.92 -2.51 -12.24
CA PRO A 329 -1.39 -3.66 -12.95
C PRO A 329 -2.29 -4.06 -14.13
N GLN A 330 -1.69 -4.34 -15.28
CA GLN A 330 -2.39 -4.99 -16.39
C GLN A 330 -2.45 -6.50 -16.12
N GLU A 331 -3.64 -7.04 -15.91
CA GLU A 331 -3.83 -8.49 -15.81
C GLU A 331 -3.83 -9.11 -17.22
N ASN A 332 -2.88 -10.03 -17.48
CA ASN A 332 -2.82 -10.87 -18.68
C ASN A 332 -2.84 -10.14 -20.05
N GLY A 333 -2.36 -8.89 -20.11
CA GLY A 333 -2.33 -8.11 -21.36
C GLY A 333 -3.73 -7.71 -21.87
N ILE A 334 -4.78 -7.93 -21.11
CA ILE A 334 -6.13 -7.45 -21.40
C ILE A 334 -6.25 -6.07 -20.73
N THR A 335 -6.35 -5.05 -21.54
CA THR A 335 -6.68 -3.70 -21.11
C THR A 335 -8.17 -3.64 -20.75
N ALA A 336 -8.54 -4.15 -19.56
CA ALA A 336 -9.79 -3.69 -18.97
C ALA A 336 -9.63 -2.19 -18.71
N PRO A 337 -10.61 -1.34 -19.01
CA PRO A 337 -10.54 0.08 -18.66
C PRO A 337 -10.32 0.17 -17.14
N ILE A 338 -9.13 0.63 -16.73
CA ILE A 338 -8.87 0.90 -15.32
C ILE A 338 -9.55 2.22 -15.03
N GLU A 339 -10.34 2.21 -14.00
CA GLU A 339 -10.93 3.40 -13.42
C GLU A 339 -9.82 4.21 -12.71
N ILE A 340 -9.08 5.03 -13.45
CA ILE A 340 -7.94 5.84 -12.94
C ILE A 340 -8.35 6.60 -11.68
N TYR A 341 -9.58 7.13 -11.67
CA TYR A 341 -10.09 7.85 -10.51
C TYR A 341 -10.36 6.94 -9.31
N GLU A 342 -10.69 5.67 -9.50
CA GLU A 342 -10.82 4.70 -8.40
C GLU A 342 -9.46 4.37 -7.78
N GLU A 343 -8.38 4.31 -8.57
CA GLU A 343 -7.02 4.18 -8.03
C GLU A 343 -6.67 5.38 -7.14
N TYR A 344 -7.03 6.59 -7.58
CA TYR A 344 -6.88 7.79 -6.77
C TYR A 344 -7.70 7.73 -5.47
N ILE A 345 -8.99 7.32 -5.55
CA ILE A 345 -9.84 7.16 -4.36
C ILE A 345 -9.16 6.24 -3.35
N ILE A 346 -8.67 5.08 -3.77
CA ILE A 346 -8.05 4.11 -2.87
C ILE A 346 -6.76 4.64 -2.26
N LEU A 347 -5.87 5.24 -3.05
CA LEU A 347 -4.64 5.84 -2.52
C LEU A 347 -4.94 6.90 -1.45
N THR A 348 -5.93 7.74 -1.73
CA THR A 348 -6.34 8.84 -0.84
C THR A 348 -7.08 8.34 0.39
N LEU A 349 -7.91 7.29 0.27
CA LEU A 349 -8.55 6.65 1.42
C LEU A 349 -7.55 6.02 2.38
N HIS A 350 -6.51 5.36 1.88
CA HIS A 350 -5.44 4.86 2.75
C HIS A 350 -4.78 5.99 3.54
N TYR A 351 -4.53 7.13 2.90
CA TYR A 351 -4.02 8.31 3.60
C TYR A 351 -5.00 8.80 4.66
N ALA A 352 -6.28 9.00 4.32
CA ALA A 352 -7.31 9.49 5.23
C ALA A 352 -7.48 8.58 6.47
N ILE A 353 -7.49 7.25 6.26
CA ILE A 353 -7.60 6.28 7.35
C ILE A 353 -6.37 6.33 8.25
N LEU A 354 -5.17 6.32 7.68
CA LEU A 354 -3.93 6.40 8.46
C LEU A 354 -3.85 7.72 9.26
N GLN A 355 -4.23 8.84 8.65
CA GLN A 355 -4.28 10.14 9.32
C GLN A 355 -5.25 10.12 10.50
N THR A 356 -6.47 9.59 10.31
CA THR A 356 -7.49 9.50 11.36
C THR A 356 -7.02 8.61 12.52
N LEU A 357 -6.43 7.45 12.22
CA LEU A 357 -5.89 6.55 13.24
C LEU A 357 -4.73 7.20 14.01
N LEU A 358 -3.82 7.90 13.32
CA LEU A 358 -2.73 8.64 13.97
C LEU A 358 -3.26 9.72 14.91
N ILE A 359 -4.31 10.47 14.52
CA ILE A 359 -4.93 11.48 15.38
C ILE A 359 -5.43 10.85 16.67
N GLY A 360 -6.19 9.76 16.62
CA GLY A 360 -6.68 9.09 17.82
C GLY A 360 -5.57 8.51 18.68
N MET A 361 -4.57 7.85 18.07
CA MET A 361 -3.42 7.31 18.81
C MET A 361 -2.60 8.41 19.48
N THR A 362 -2.43 9.57 18.84
CA THR A 362 -1.76 10.72 19.48
C THR A 362 -2.60 11.26 20.65
N GLY A 363 -3.92 11.23 20.57
CA GLY A 363 -4.83 11.57 21.68
C GLY A 363 -4.66 10.62 22.89
N PHE A 364 -4.44 9.34 22.66
CA PHE A 364 -4.20 8.35 23.70
C PHE A 364 -2.81 8.49 24.35
N HIS A 365 -1.77 8.50 23.54
CA HIS A 365 -0.39 8.52 24.02
C HIS A 365 0.09 9.93 24.40
N LYS A 366 -0.55 10.97 23.87
CA LYS A 366 -0.20 12.38 24.08
C LYS A 366 1.27 12.64 23.73
N GLU A 367 2.02 13.33 24.60
CA GLU A 367 3.44 13.65 24.42
C GLU A 367 4.37 12.43 24.36
N ARG A 368 3.87 11.23 24.72
CA ARG A 368 4.63 9.97 24.65
C ARG A 368 4.54 9.30 23.28
N PHE A 369 3.67 9.82 22.38
CA PHE A 369 3.58 9.30 21.02
C PHE A 369 4.89 9.51 20.28
N ASN A 370 5.35 8.49 19.55
CA ASN A 370 6.64 8.50 18.91
C ASN A 370 6.65 7.80 17.55
N LEU A 371 7.77 7.93 16.83
CA LEU A 371 7.97 7.35 15.49
C LEU A 371 7.73 5.84 15.42
N ASN A 372 8.14 5.09 16.44
CA ASN A 372 7.96 3.64 16.43
C ASN A 372 6.48 3.25 16.46
N GLN A 373 5.64 3.99 17.19
CA GLN A 373 4.19 3.78 17.22
C GLN A 373 3.55 4.15 15.88
N ALA A 374 4.00 5.23 15.24
CA ALA A 374 3.53 5.61 13.91
C ALA A 374 3.90 4.56 12.84
N VAL A 375 5.14 4.11 12.82
CA VAL A 375 5.62 3.04 11.92
C VAL A 375 4.87 1.74 12.18
N ASN A 376 4.65 1.37 13.46
CA ASN A 376 3.89 0.18 13.83
C ASN A 376 2.45 0.25 13.28
N LEU A 377 1.77 1.38 13.45
CA LEU A 377 0.43 1.57 12.89
C LEU A 377 0.44 1.39 11.36
N ILE A 378 1.29 2.12 10.64
CA ILE A 378 1.31 2.08 9.17
C ILE A 378 1.62 0.67 8.66
N GLN A 379 2.58 -0.02 9.30
CA GLN A 379 2.94 -1.39 8.94
C GLN A 379 1.80 -2.37 9.18
N THR A 380 1.19 -2.35 10.36
CA THR A 380 0.12 -3.29 10.72
C THR A 380 -1.16 -3.01 9.92
N TYR A 381 -1.43 -1.74 9.62
CA TYR A 381 -2.49 -1.30 8.72
C TYR A 381 -2.30 -1.87 7.31
N GLU A 382 -1.12 -1.71 6.71
CA GLU A 382 -0.86 -2.25 5.36
C GLU A 382 -0.98 -3.78 5.34
N LYS A 383 -0.52 -4.47 6.39
CA LYS A 383 -0.65 -5.92 6.52
C LYS A 383 -2.11 -6.38 6.64
N THR A 384 -2.96 -5.59 7.27
CA THR A 384 -4.35 -5.98 7.60
C THR A 384 -5.36 -5.48 6.58
N ILE A 385 -5.16 -4.26 6.05
CA ILE A 385 -6.12 -3.56 5.18
C ILE A 385 -5.54 -3.30 3.79
N GLY A 386 -4.28 -2.88 3.67
CA GLY A 386 -3.69 -2.41 2.42
C GLY A 386 -3.67 -3.43 1.28
N HIS A 387 -3.69 -4.73 1.61
CA HIS A 387 -3.74 -5.85 0.64
C HIS A 387 -5.12 -6.49 0.51
N ASN A 388 -6.15 -6.00 1.21
CA ASN A 388 -7.46 -6.62 1.22
C ASN A 388 -8.31 -6.17 0.03
N LEU A 389 -8.43 -7.04 -0.99
CA LEU A 389 -9.22 -6.75 -2.20
C LEU A 389 -10.70 -6.55 -1.90
N SER A 390 -11.27 -7.29 -0.95
CA SER A 390 -12.68 -7.13 -0.55
C SER A 390 -12.90 -5.74 0.08
N PHE A 391 -11.99 -5.31 0.95
CA PHE A 391 -12.02 -3.96 1.51
C PHE A 391 -11.96 -2.89 0.40
N ARG A 392 -11.05 -3.03 -0.57
CA ARG A 392 -10.92 -2.11 -1.71
C ARG A 392 -12.25 -1.92 -2.44
N VAL A 393 -12.89 -3.02 -2.84
CA VAL A 393 -14.17 -3.00 -3.58
C VAL A 393 -15.27 -2.33 -2.77
N GLN A 394 -15.39 -2.67 -1.49
CA GLN A 394 -16.42 -2.11 -0.62
C GLN A 394 -16.17 -0.63 -0.31
N ALA A 395 -14.92 -0.23 -0.11
CA ALA A 395 -14.56 1.15 0.14
C ALA A 395 -14.91 2.06 -1.06
N ILE A 396 -14.58 1.66 -2.28
CA ILE A 396 -14.96 2.39 -3.50
C ILE A 396 -16.48 2.51 -3.59
N LYS A 397 -17.20 1.39 -3.43
CA LYS A 397 -18.66 1.38 -3.45
C LYS A 397 -19.26 2.31 -2.40
N PHE A 398 -18.71 2.32 -1.19
CA PHE A 398 -19.16 3.17 -0.09
C PHE A 398 -18.97 4.65 -0.42
N ILE A 399 -17.80 5.06 -0.90
CA ILE A 399 -17.51 6.43 -1.30
C ILE A 399 -18.43 6.90 -2.42
N LYS A 400 -18.67 6.07 -3.45
CA LYS A 400 -19.63 6.35 -4.53
C LYS A 400 -21.06 6.49 -3.99
N THR A 401 -21.48 5.67 -3.03
CA THR A 401 -22.81 5.76 -2.41
C THR A 401 -22.99 7.08 -1.65
N LEU A 402 -21.93 7.60 -1.04
CA LEU A 402 -21.93 8.90 -0.37
C LEU A 402 -21.79 10.08 -1.34
N GLN A 403 -21.63 9.83 -2.65
CA GLN A 403 -21.35 10.84 -3.67
C GLN A 403 -20.07 11.67 -3.36
N MET A 404 -19.09 11.03 -2.70
CA MET A 404 -17.83 11.65 -2.34
C MET A 404 -16.70 11.34 -3.34
N ASP A 405 -16.98 10.63 -4.42
CA ASP A 405 -16.05 10.29 -5.51
C ASP A 405 -15.78 11.50 -6.44
N THR A 406 -15.58 12.66 -5.86
CA THR A 406 -15.25 13.92 -6.50
C THR A 406 -14.06 14.59 -5.79
N THR A 407 -13.40 15.53 -6.45
CA THR A 407 -12.30 16.30 -5.82
C THR A 407 -12.73 16.96 -4.51
N GLY A 408 -13.94 17.55 -4.48
CA GLY A 408 -14.48 18.17 -3.27
C GLY A 408 -14.74 17.15 -2.16
N GLY A 409 -15.45 16.07 -2.47
CA GLY A 409 -15.77 15.01 -1.50
C GLY A 409 -14.51 14.35 -0.93
N MET A 410 -13.54 14.01 -1.79
CA MET A 410 -12.27 13.44 -1.33
C MET A 410 -11.44 14.43 -0.51
N SER A 411 -11.50 15.75 -0.83
CA SER A 411 -10.80 16.78 -0.04
C SER A 411 -11.33 16.90 1.39
N VAL A 412 -12.63 16.68 1.61
CA VAL A 412 -13.22 16.61 2.96
C VAL A 412 -12.56 15.51 3.81
N LEU A 413 -12.20 14.37 3.21
CA LEU A 413 -11.61 13.24 3.93
C LEU A 413 -10.14 13.46 4.33
N ILE A 414 -9.43 14.38 3.68
CA ILE A 414 -7.98 14.54 3.83
C ILE A 414 -7.56 15.88 4.42
N LYS A 415 -8.38 16.91 4.31
CA LYS A 415 -8.06 18.24 4.86
C LYS A 415 -8.36 18.27 6.35
N ILE A 416 -7.36 18.57 7.16
CA ILE A 416 -7.44 18.64 8.62
C ILE A 416 -7.10 20.03 9.18
#